data_eeb0b5842b54e34c81337da3f3a4224c
#
_entry.id   eeb0b5842b54e34c81337da3f3a4224c
#
_cell.length_a   1.000
_cell.length_b   1.000
_cell.length_c   1.000
_cell.angle_alpha   90.00
_cell.angle_beta   90.00
_cell.angle_gamma   90.00
#
_symmetry.space_group_name_H-M   'P 1'
#
loop_
_entity.id
_entity.type
_entity.pdbx_description
1 polymer ?
#
loop_
_entity_poly.entity_id
_entity_poly.type
_entity_poly.pdbx_seq_one_letter_code
_entity_poly.pdbx_strand_id
1 'polypeptide(L)'
;MSDYFASRRVVVTGGAGFLGHYVIEGLQRHGCRQIQVPRIEQYDLVNPDDIERMYEDMRPDVVIHLAAVVGGIGANRERPGEFFYKNLMMGVQLIEQARLRGIEKFVAIGTVCAYPKFTPVPFREEHLWDGYPEETNAPYGLAKKMLLVQSQAYRQQYGFNAIFLLPVNLYGPGDNFDPQTSHVIPALIKKCVDAVEAADDHITCWGTGAVSREFLYVADAAEGILLATEHYNGAEPVNIGVGHEIRIKDLAEKITKLSGFTGRIRWDPSKPDGQPRRCLDVSRARAYFGFEARTSFDEGLRQTIDWYRTARRPARA
;
A
#
# COMPACT_ATOMS: atom_id res chain seq x y z
N MET A 1 -18.50 -19.66 -1.22
CA MET A 1 -17.30 -19.05 -0.62
C MET A 1 -16.32 -20.17 -0.36
N SER A 2 -15.06 -20.00 -0.65
CA SER A 2 -14.03 -20.99 -0.40
C SER A 2 -13.77 -21.13 1.11
N ASP A 3 -13.44 -22.33 1.57
CA ASP A 3 -13.08 -22.60 2.96
C ASP A 3 -11.59 -22.35 3.26
N TYR A 4 -10.87 -21.70 2.33
CA TYR A 4 -9.41 -21.55 2.44
C TYR A 4 -8.96 -20.93 3.77
N PHE A 5 -9.61 -19.82 4.18
CA PHE A 5 -9.25 -19.13 5.41
C PHE A 5 -9.90 -19.71 6.69
N ALA A 6 -10.97 -20.50 6.55
CA ALA A 6 -11.79 -20.91 7.70
C ALA A 6 -11.05 -21.74 8.75
N SER A 7 -10.07 -22.53 8.31
CA SER A 7 -9.29 -23.44 9.17
C SER A 7 -7.87 -22.92 9.47
N ARG A 8 -7.46 -21.76 8.89
CA ARG A 8 -6.08 -21.26 9.00
C ARG A 8 -5.94 -20.16 10.03
N ARG A 9 -4.79 -20.17 10.71
CA ARG A 9 -4.30 -19.08 11.56
C ARG A 9 -3.58 -18.09 10.66
N VAL A 10 -4.12 -16.89 10.51
CA VAL A 10 -3.57 -15.85 9.64
C VAL A 10 -2.95 -14.76 10.52
N VAL A 11 -1.65 -14.53 10.36
CA VAL A 11 -0.97 -13.37 10.95
C VAL A 11 -0.93 -12.26 9.92
N VAL A 12 -1.41 -11.07 10.29
CA VAL A 12 -1.37 -9.86 9.48
C VAL A 12 -0.45 -8.85 10.16
N THR A 13 0.81 -8.78 9.73
CA THR A 13 1.70 -7.75 10.25
C THR A 13 1.28 -6.40 9.69
N GLY A 14 1.30 -5.35 10.50
CA GLY A 14 0.73 -4.06 10.11
C GLY A 14 -0.80 -4.06 10.05
N GLY A 15 -1.46 -5.08 10.61
CA GLY A 15 -2.91 -5.22 10.61
C GLY A 15 -3.68 -4.07 11.29
N ALA A 16 -3.02 -3.33 12.18
CA ALA A 16 -3.62 -2.14 12.81
C ALA A 16 -3.45 -0.85 11.97
N GLY A 17 -2.76 -0.90 10.84
CA GLY A 17 -2.59 0.22 9.92
C GLY A 17 -3.76 0.37 8.94
N PHE A 18 -3.64 1.38 8.07
CA PHE A 18 -4.65 1.73 7.08
C PHE A 18 -5.10 0.54 6.22
N LEU A 19 -4.20 -0.06 5.44
CA LEU A 19 -4.52 -1.24 4.61
C LEU A 19 -4.87 -2.46 5.46
N GLY A 20 -4.18 -2.63 6.60
CA GLY A 20 -4.34 -3.78 7.48
C GLY A 20 -5.76 -3.93 8.02
N HIS A 21 -6.41 -2.84 8.34
CA HIS A 21 -7.81 -2.83 8.81
C HIS A 21 -8.75 -3.47 7.78
N TYR A 22 -8.63 -3.07 6.51
CA TYR A 22 -9.44 -3.62 5.42
C TYR A 22 -9.10 -5.09 5.09
N VAL A 23 -7.83 -5.48 5.22
CA VAL A 23 -7.43 -6.90 5.07
C VAL A 23 -8.05 -7.76 6.17
N ILE A 24 -8.08 -7.27 7.43
CA ILE A 24 -8.71 -7.98 8.55
C ILE A 24 -10.22 -8.10 8.33
N GLU A 25 -10.91 -7.02 7.98
CA GLU A 25 -12.35 -7.06 7.64
C GLU A 25 -12.63 -8.02 6.47
N GLY A 26 -11.78 -8.00 5.45
CA GLY A 26 -11.86 -8.93 4.33
C GLY A 26 -11.70 -10.38 4.78
N LEU A 27 -10.68 -10.70 5.59
CA LEU A 27 -10.47 -12.03 6.15
C LEU A 27 -11.69 -12.53 6.93
N GLN A 28 -12.31 -11.67 7.74
CA GLN A 28 -13.52 -11.99 8.48
C GLN A 28 -14.69 -12.31 7.53
N ARG A 29 -14.87 -11.53 6.47
CA ARG A 29 -15.89 -11.79 5.43
C ARG A 29 -15.63 -13.10 4.67
N HIS A 30 -14.37 -13.47 4.47
CA HIS A 30 -13.96 -14.76 3.88
C HIS A 30 -13.97 -15.92 4.89
N GLY A 31 -14.53 -15.71 6.09
CA GLY A 31 -14.75 -16.76 7.09
C GLY A 31 -13.51 -17.12 7.93
N CYS A 32 -12.44 -16.34 7.89
CA CYS A 32 -11.27 -16.56 8.75
C CYS A 32 -11.64 -16.37 10.23
N ARG A 33 -11.41 -17.39 11.04
CA ARG A 33 -11.75 -17.38 12.47
C ARG A 33 -10.56 -17.04 13.38
N GLN A 34 -9.34 -17.22 12.89
CA GLN A 34 -8.11 -17.05 13.65
C GLN A 34 -7.22 -16.02 12.98
N ILE A 35 -7.45 -14.74 13.29
CA ILE A 35 -6.68 -13.60 12.79
C ILE A 35 -5.88 -13.03 13.94
N GLN A 36 -4.57 -12.88 13.76
CA GLN A 36 -3.65 -12.36 14.75
C GLN A 36 -2.88 -11.17 14.17
N VAL A 37 -2.72 -10.13 14.98
CA VAL A 37 -2.07 -8.88 14.60
C VAL A 37 -0.95 -8.57 15.58
N PRO A 38 0.31 -8.80 15.22
CA PRO A 38 1.43 -8.41 16.07
C PRO A 38 1.50 -6.88 16.17
N ARG A 39 1.59 -6.40 17.41
CA ARG A 39 1.71 -4.97 17.73
C ARG A 39 3.17 -4.66 18.04
N ILE A 40 3.63 -3.47 17.60
CA ILE A 40 5.03 -3.06 17.79
C ILE A 40 5.44 -3.00 19.27
N GLU A 41 4.49 -2.72 20.16
CA GLU A 41 4.72 -2.68 21.61
C GLU A 41 5.06 -4.05 22.19
N GLN A 42 4.74 -5.13 21.48
CA GLN A 42 5.00 -6.51 21.87
C GLN A 42 6.06 -7.17 21.00
N TYR A 43 6.06 -6.85 19.71
CA TYR A 43 6.94 -7.48 18.72
C TYR A 43 7.47 -6.41 17.76
N ASP A 44 8.69 -5.92 18.01
CA ASP A 44 9.41 -5.08 17.06
C ASP A 44 9.96 -5.96 15.92
N LEU A 45 9.35 -5.88 14.76
CA LEU A 45 9.71 -6.71 13.59
C LEU A 45 11.08 -6.36 12.98
N VAL A 46 11.83 -5.39 13.54
CA VAL A 46 13.25 -5.17 13.23
C VAL A 46 14.14 -6.03 14.11
N ASN A 47 13.65 -6.43 15.30
CA ASN A 47 14.37 -7.28 16.23
C ASN A 47 14.14 -8.77 15.91
N PRO A 48 15.21 -9.56 15.65
CA PRO A 48 15.09 -11.00 15.37
C PRO A 48 14.41 -11.79 16.48
N ASP A 49 14.75 -11.52 17.75
CA ASP A 49 14.21 -12.24 18.90
C ASP A 49 12.70 -12.03 19.04
N ASP A 50 12.22 -10.82 18.74
CA ASP A 50 10.80 -10.51 18.74
C ASP A 50 10.04 -11.21 17.61
N ILE A 51 10.68 -11.35 16.44
CA ILE A 51 10.10 -12.11 15.33
C ILE A 51 10.00 -13.59 15.68
N GLU A 52 11.05 -14.17 16.25
CA GLU A 52 11.04 -15.57 16.71
C GLU A 52 9.93 -15.81 17.71
N ARG A 53 9.83 -14.96 18.74
CA ARG A 53 8.77 -15.03 19.76
C ARG A 53 7.38 -14.87 19.13
N MET A 54 7.19 -13.93 18.20
CA MET A 54 5.93 -13.77 17.49
C MET A 54 5.49 -15.07 16.79
N TYR A 55 6.38 -15.73 16.08
CA TYR A 55 6.07 -17.00 15.41
C TYR A 55 5.80 -18.14 16.41
N GLU A 56 6.48 -18.19 17.54
CA GLU A 56 6.24 -19.18 18.60
C GLU A 56 4.89 -19.00 19.27
N ASP A 57 4.53 -17.76 19.57
CA ASP A 57 3.26 -17.43 20.23
C ASP A 57 2.06 -17.59 19.28
N MET A 58 2.19 -17.10 18.04
CA MET A 58 1.09 -17.02 17.09
C MET A 58 0.91 -18.25 16.21
N ARG A 59 1.98 -18.99 15.93
CA ARG A 59 2.00 -20.23 15.11
C ARG A 59 1.15 -20.13 13.85
N PRO A 60 1.39 -19.14 12.97
CA PRO A 60 0.55 -18.92 11.80
C PRO A 60 0.67 -20.07 10.79
N ASP A 61 -0.38 -20.31 10.03
CA ASP A 61 -0.37 -21.11 8.81
C ASP A 61 -0.09 -20.21 7.60
N VAL A 62 -0.58 -18.96 7.65
CA VAL A 62 -0.41 -17.94 6.60
C VAL A 62 0.06 -16.62 7.23
N VAL A 63 1.04 -15.97 6.59
CA VAL A 63 1.49 -14.62 6.98
C VAL A 63 1.23 -13.65 5.83
N ILE A 64 0.51 -12.56 6.11
CA ILE A 64 0.33 -11.42 5.20
C ILE A 64 1.15 -10.26 5.78
N HIS A 65 2.27 -9.92 5.11
CA HIS A 65 3.21 -8.91 5.59
C HIS A 65 2.91 -7.53 4.98
N LEU A 66 2.13 -6.73 5.73
CA LEU A 66 1.79 -5.34 5.37
C LEU A 66 2.63 -4.31 6.13
N ALA A 67 3.26 -4.71 7.25
CA ALA A 67 4.04 -3.79 8.07
C ALA A 67 5.14 -3.12 7.24
N ALA A 68 5.23 -1.80 7.33
CA ALA A 68 6.24 -1.02 6.65
C ALA A 68 6.42 0.35 7.34
N VAL A 69 7.62 0.89 7.25
CA VAL A 69 7.87 2.31 7.52
C VAL A 69 7.65 3.05 6.20
N VAL A 70 6.57 3.81 6.13
CA VAL A 70 6.14 4.50 4.90
C VAL A 70 5.87 5.98 5.16
N GLY A 71 5.85 6.76 4.08
CA GLY A 71 5.51 8.20 4.14
C GLY A 71 5.58 8.83 2.75
N GLY A 72 5.14 10.08 2.65
CA GLY A 72 5.22 10.86 1.42
C GLY A 72 6.67 11.18 1.00
N ILE A 73 6.85 11.90 -0.11
CA ILE A 73 8.16 12.28 -0.67
C ILE A 73 9.03 13.01 0.36
N GLY A 74 8.44 13.87 1.19
CA GLY A 74 9.17 14.60 2.26
C GLY A 74 9.86 13.64 3.23
N ALA A 75 9.10 12.71 3.82
CA ALA A 75 9.60 11.74 4.80
C ALA A 75 10.67 10.81 4.20
N ASN A 76 10.51 10.38 2.94
CA ASN A 76 11.52 9.56 2.24
C ASN A 76 12.84 10.32 2.06
N ARG A 77 12.80 11.64 1.77
CA ARG A 77 13.99 12.48 1.64
C ARG A 77 14.71 12.73 2.95
N GLU A 78 13.96 12.86 4.04
CA GLU A 78 14.51 13.14 5.37
C GLU A 78 15.12 11.90 6.03
N ARG A 79 14.54 10.72 5.80
CA ARG A 79 14.90 9.48 6.52
C ARG A 79 15.17 8.29 5.59
N PRO A 80 15.97 8.43 4.51
CA PRO A 80 16.16 7.37 3.52
C PRO A 80 16.80 6.09 4.10
N GLY A 81 17.77 6.24 5.01
CA GLY A 81 18.43 5.12 5.67
C GLY A 81 17.50 4.32 6.58
N GLU A 82 16.64 5.01 7.33
CA GLU A 82 15.64 4.36 8.18
C GLU A 82 14.62 3.58 7.35
N PHE A 83 14.11 4.19 6.27
CA PHE A 83 13.17 3.54 5.36
C PHE A 83 13.79 2.31 4.69
N PHE A 84 15.05 2.39 4.28
CA PHE A 84 15.74 1.24 3.72
C PHE A 84 15.92 0.13 4.75
N TYR A 85 16.58 0.44 5.88
CA TYR A 85 16.98 -0.55 6.88
C TYR A 85 15.78 -1.28 7.48
N LYS A 86 14.82 -0.52 8.02
CA LYS A 86 13.68 -1.13 8.73
C LYS A 86 12.82 -1.98 7.80
N ASN A 87 12.49 -1.49 6.59
CA ASN A 87 11.68 -2.28 5.66
C ASN A 87 12.39 -3.53 5.17
N LEU A 88 13.70 -3.45 4.93
CA LEU A 88 14.48 -4.62 4.53
C LEU A 88 14.56 -5.64 5.66
N MET A 89 14.95 -5.22 6.85
CA MET A 89 15.15 -6.14 7.98
C MET A 89 13.87 -6.81 8.43
N MET A 90 12.76 -6.09 8.54
CA MET A 90 11.46 -6.70 8.84
C MET A 90 11.13 -7.82 7.83
N GLY A 91 11.22 -7.52 6.56
CA GLY A 91 10.79 -8.46 5.53
C GLY A 91 11.68 -9.68 5.41
N VAL A 92 13.00 -9.49 5.33
CA VAL A 92 13.93 -10.62 5.13
C VAL A 92 13.95 -11.57 6.32
N GLN A 93 13.86 -11.06 7.54
CA GLN A 93 13.82 -11.87 8.75
C GLN A 93 12.49 -12.62 8.88
N LEU A 94 11.35 -11.95 8.59
CA LEU A 94 10.04 -12.60 8.61
C LEU A 94 9.96 -13.77 7.61
N ILE A 95 10.48 -13.58 6.38
CA ILE A 95 10.50 -14.64 5.35
C ILE A 95 11.39 -15.80 5.81
N GLU A 96 12.57 -15.54 6.38
CA GLU A 96 13.47 -16.59 6.88
C GLU A 96 12.80 -17.39 7.99
N GLN A 97 12.25 -16.74 8.99
CA GLN A 97 11.59 -17.40 10.10
C GLN A 97 10.32 -18.18 9.66
N ALA A 98 9.60 -17.67 8.66
CA ALA A 98 8.48 -18.39 8.06
C ALA A 98 8.94 -19.70 7.40
N ARG A 99 10.03 -19.65 6.62
CA ARG A 99 10.61 -20.83 5.99
C ARG A 99 11.08 -21.88 7.03
N LEU A 100 11.83 -21.45 8.05
CA LEU A 100 12.37 -22.34 9.09
C LEU A 100 11.26 -23.07 9.86
N ARG A 101 10.09 -22.45 10.02
CA ARG A 101 8.92 -23.02 10.71
C ARG A 101 7.93 -23.72 9.79
N GLY A 102 8.23 -23.80 8.49
CA GLY A 102 7.37 -24.50 7.53
C GLY A 102 6.00 -23.85 7.36
N ILE A 103 5.92 -22.52 7.44
CA ILE A 103 4.67 -21.78 7.22
C ILE A 103 4.13 -22.09 5.82
N GLU A 104 2.83 -22.37 5.71
CA GLU A 104 2.19 -22.81 4.47
C GLU A 104 2.30 -21.76 3.35
N LYS A 105 2.12 -20.47 3.70
CA LYS A 105 2.19 -19.39 2.73
C LYS A 105 2.62 -18.05 3.34
N PHE A 106 3.49 -17.34 2.62
CA PHE A 106 3.91 -15.98 2.93
C PHE A 106 3.51 -15.03 1.82
N VAL A 107 2.82 -13.94 2.16
CA VAL A 107 2.40 -12.89 1.22
C VAL A 107 3.21 -11.64 1.50
N ALA A 108 4.19 -11.35 0.65
CA ALA A 108 5.01 -10.16 0.74
C ALA A 108 4.38 -9.02 -0.07
N ILE A 109 4.15 -7.89 0.58
CA ILE A 109 3.65 -6.69 -0.09
C ILE A 109 4.83 -5.79 -0.47
N GLY A 110 5.03 -5.65 -1.78
CA GLY A 110 5.97 -4.74 -2.40
C GLY A 110 5.40 -3.31 -2.54
N THR A 111 5.85 -2.60 -3.56
CA THR A 111 5.41 -1.23 -3.84
C THR A 111 5.65 -0.88 -5.31
N VAL A 112 4.77 -0.07 -5.88
CA VAL A 112 4.98 0.52 -7.21
C VAL A 112 6.26 1.39 -7.28
N CYS A 113 6.77 1.88 -6.14
CA CYS A 113 8.03 2.62 -6.05
C CYS A 113 9.27 1.77 -6.36
N ALA A 114 9.13 0.44 -6.50
CA ALA A 114 10.21 -0.46 -6.89
C ALA A 114 10.53 -0.43 -8.39
N TYR A 115 9.61 0.11 -9.21
CA TYR A 115 9.82 0.25 -10.65
C TYR A 115 10.85 1.33 -10.99
N PRO A 116 11.60 1.15 -12.09
CA PRO A 116 12.51 2.19 -12.60
C PRO A 116 11.79 3.52 -12.86
N LYS A 117 12.52 4.62 -12.68
CA LYS A 117 11.98 5.98 -12.88
C LYS A 117 11.33 6.20 -14.25
N PHE A 118 11.91 5.62 -15.28
CA PHE A 118 11.49 5.76 -16.68
C PHE A 118 10.90 4.47 -17.26
N THR A 119 10.15 3.71 -16.47
CA THR A 119 9.45 2.52 -16.95
C THR A 119 8.39 2.91 -18.00
N PRO A 120 8.29 2.19 -19.12
CA PRO A 120 7.19 2.36 -20.07
C PRO A 120 5.83 2.17 -19.40
N VAL A 121 4.86 2.99 -19.76
CA VAL A 121 3.50 2.93 -19.20
C VAL A 121 2.58 2.19 -20.18
N PRO A 122 1.77 1.22 -19.72
CA PRO A 122 1.63 0.74 -18.32
C PRO A 122 2.84 -0.09 -17.85
N PHE A 123 3.14 0.00 -16.55
CA PHE A 123 4.26 -0.74 -15.93
C PHE A 123 3.95 -2.22 -15.88
N ARG A 124 4.75 -3.02 -16.57
CA ARG A 124 4.67 -4.48 -16.55
C ARG A 124 5.71 -5.04 -15.59
N GLU A 125 5.39 -6.15 -14.93
CA GLU A 125 6.24 -6.72 -13.89
C GLU A 125 7.63 -7.14 -14.40
N GLU A 126 7.76 -7.50 -15.66
CA GLU A 126 9.05 -7.79 -16.29
C GLU A 126 10.00 -6.59 -16.33
N HIS A 127 9.47 -5.35 -16.29
CA HIS A 127 10.28 -4.13 -16.30
C HIS A 127 10.85 -3.74 -14.93
N LEU A 128 10.59 -4.51 -13.89
CA LEU A 128 11.09 -4.20 -12.53
C LEU A 128 12.62 -4.04 -12.49
N TRP A 129 13.36 -4.71 -13.38
CA TRP A 129 14.82 -4.73 -13.37
C TRP A 129 15.48 -3.86 -14.44
N ASP A 130 14.72 -3.11 -15.24
CA ASP A 130 15.21 -2.34 -16.38
C ASP A 130 15.90 -1.01 -16.00
N GLY A 131 16.08 -0.74 -14.72
CA GLY A 131 16.75 0.47 -14.25
C GLY A 131 16.61 0.75 -12.77
N TYR A 132 17.04 1.96 -12.38
CA TYR A 132 16.98 2.43 -11.00
C TYR A 132 15.67 3.16 -10.70
N PRO A 133 15.07 2.97 -9.52
CA PRO A 133 13.86 3.69 -9.12
C PRO A 133 14.07 5.21 -9.00
N GLU A 134 12.98 5.97 -8.89
CA GLU A 134 13.06 7.40 -8.63
C GLU A 134 13.79 7.66 -7.32
N GLU A 135 14.76 8.57 -7.33
CA GLU A 135 15.83 8.71 -6.34
C GLU A 135 15.32 8.92 -4.92
N THR A 136 14.21 9.66 -4.75
CA THR A 136 13.67 9.94 -3.41
C THR A 136 12.99 8.70 -2.79
N ASN A 137 12.43 7.84 -3.62
CA ASN A 137 11.74 6.62 -3.21
C ASN A 137 12.62 5.36 -3.31
N ALA A 138 13.78 5.46 -3.96
CA ALA A 138 14.64 4.32 -4.25
C ALA A 138 15.02 3.49 -3.01
N PRO A 139 15.44 4.10 -1.87
CA PRO A 139 15.78 3.31 -0.68
C PRO A 139 14.63 2.43 -0.20
N TYR A 140 13.42 2.98 -0.10
CA TYR A 140 12.21 2.23 0.25
C TYR A 140 11.86 1.18 -0.81
N GLY A 141 11.81 1.61 -2.08
CA GLY A 141 11.46 0.74 -3.21
C GLY A 141 12.38 -0.46 -3.35
N LEU A 142 13.70 -0.26 -3.21
CA LEU A 142 14.69 -1.32 -3.27
C LEU A 142 14.61 -2.26 -2.06
N ALA A 143 14.43 -1.74 -0.85
CA ALA A 143 14.24 -2.57 0.33
C ALA A 143 13.07 -3.55 0.14
N LYS A 144 11.93 -3.06 -0.36
CA LYS A 144 10.76 -3.90 -0.66
C LYS A 144 11.02 -4.86 -1.82
N LYS A 145 11.74 -4.43 -2.86
CA LYS A 145 12.10 -5.26 -4.03
C LYS A 145 12.98 -6.46 -3.66
N MET A 146 13.84 -6.34 -2.64
CA MET A 146 14.68 -7.46 -2.18
C MET A 146 13.86 -8.62 -1.62
N LEU A 147 12.66 -8.37 -1.12
CA LEU A 147 11.75 -9.44 -0.68
C LEU A 147 11.28 -10.33 -1.85
N LEU A 148 11.15 -9.76 -3.06
CA LEU A 148 10.90 -10.55 -4.27
C LEU A 148 12.06 -11.52 -4.54
N VAL A 149 13.30 -11.01 -4.48
CA VAL A 149 14.49 -11.84 -4.73
C VAL A 149 14.56 -12.98 -3.73
N GLN A 150 14.36 -12.70 -2.43
CA GLN A 150 14.37 -13.74 -1.40
C GLN A 150 13.23 -14.75 -1.60
N SER A 151 12.02 -14.28 -1.91
CA SER A 151 10.86 -15.16 -2.16
C SER A 151 11.12 -16.13 -3.32
N GLN A 152 11.70 -15.64 -4.42
CA GLN A 152 12.04 -16.45 -5.58
C GLN A 152 13.17 -17.44 -5.29
N ALA A 153 14.25 -16.98 -4.64
CA ALA A 153 15.37 -17.82 -4.26
C ALA A 153 14.94 -18.95 -3.28
N TYR A 154 14.08 -18.61 -2.32
CA TYR A 154 13.58 -19.59 -1.33
C TYR A 154 12.61 -20.59 -1.95
N ARG A 155 11.81 -20.15 -2.91
CA ARG A 155 10.98 -21.08 -3.70
C ARG A 155 11.84 -22.06 -4.49
N GLN A 156 12.89 -21.57 -5.16
CA GLN A 156 13.80 -22.40 -5.94
C GLN A 156 14.57 -23.41 -5.07
N GLN A 157 15.09 -22.96 -3.92
CA GLN A 157 15.97 -23.78 -3.09
C GLN A 157 15.20 -24.69 -2.13
N TYR A 158 14.11 -24.20 -1.55
CA TYR A 158 13.39 -24.86 -0.45
C TYR A 158 11.95 -25.23 -0.77
N GLY A 159 11.44 -24.89 -1.96
CA GLY A 159 10.01 -25.06 -2.28
C GLY A 159 9.08 -24.15 -1.46
N PHE A 160 9.62 -23.10 -0.83
CA PHE A 160 8.85 -22.23 0.06
C PHE A 160 7.82 -21.41 -0.70
N ASN A 161 6.55 -21.47 -0.29
CA ASN A 161 5.45 -20.76 -0.95
C ASN A 161 5.35 -19.31 -0.49
N ALA A 162 6.18 -18.45 -1.05
CA ALA A 162 6.07 -17.00 -0.90
C ALA A 162 5.58 -16.38 -2.23
N ILE A 163 4.63 -15.45 -2.15
CA ILE A 163 4.15 -14.63 -3.27
C ILE A 163 4.47 -13.16 -3.03
N PHE A 164 4.61 -12.39 -4.12
CA PHE A 164 4.97 -10.99 -4.06
C PHE A 164 3.99 -10.12 -4.86
N LEU A 165 3.34 -9.17 -4.19
CA LEU A 165 2.32 -8.31 -4.75
C LEU A 165 2.78 -6.85 -4.77
N LEU A 166 2.47 -6.12 -5.82
CA LEU A 166 2.88 -4.73 -6.06
C LEU A 166 1.65 -3.83 -6.12
N PRO A 167 1.12 -3.38 -4.97
CA PRO A 167 0.02 -2.43 -4.98
C PRO A 167 0.48 -1.07 -5.49
N VAL A 168 -0.43 -0.39 -6.22
CA VAL A 168 -0.30 1.00 -6.59
C VAL A 168 -0.60 1.93 -5.40
N ASN A 169 -0.67 3.25 -5.61
CA ASN A 169 -1.00 4.18 -4.53
C ASN A 169 -2.42 3.91 -4.01
N LEU A 170 -2.52 3.64 -2.72
CA LEU A 170 -3.79 3.36 -2.06
C LEU A 170 -4.42 4.65 -1.52
N TYR A 171 -5.74 4.69 -1.44
CA TYR A 171 -6.49 5.75 -0.79
C TYR A 171 -7.81 5.21 -0.23
N GLY A 172 -8.39 5.90 0.74
CA GLY A 172 -9.68 5.52 1.33
C GLY A 172 -9.88 6.08 2.74
N PRO A 173 -11.02 5.76 3.36
CA PRO A 173 -11.27 6.06 4.77
C PRO A 173 -10.20 5.45 5.67
N GLY A 174 -9.72 6.23 6.66
CA GLY A 174 -8.67 5.78 7.57
C GLY A 174 -7.24 6.00 7.08
N ASP A 175 -7.05 6.60 5.90
CA ASP A 175 -5.72 7.00 5.42
C ASP A 175 -5.06 8.05 6.32
N ASN A 176 -3.76 8.27 6.12
CA ASN A 176 -2.98 9.27 6.87
C ASN A 176 -3.22 10.67 6.32
N PHE A 177 -3.83 11.55 7.11
CA PHE A 177 -4.09 12.96 6.78
C PHE A 177 -3.11 13.96 7.42
N ASP A 178 -2.02 13.48 8.02
CA ASP A 178 -0.97 14.36 8.57
C ASP A 178 -0.30 15.16 7.46
N PRO A 179 -0.22 16.52 7.56
CA PRO A 179 0.30 17.36 6.48
C PRO A 179 1.77 17.09 6.10
N GLN A 180 2.55 16.50 7.01
CA GLN A 180 3.99 16.25 6.81
C GLN A 180 4.26 14.90 6.17
N THR A 181 3.38 13.92 6.40
CA THR A 181 3.64 12.53 6.03
C THR A 181 2.60 11.91 5.08
N SER A 182 1.47 12.60 4.85
CA SER A 182 0.39 12.11 4.00
C SER A 182 0.75 12.01 2.52
N HIS A 183 0.03 11.13 1.83
CA HIS A 183 0.03 11.05 0.37
C HIS A 183 -0.87 12.13 -0.26
N VAL A 184 -0.87 12.21 -1.60
CA VAL A 184 -1.49 13.32 -2.34
C VAL A 184 -3.01 13.40 -2.16
N ILE A 185 -3.75 12.29 -2.18
CA ILE A 185 -5.23 12.32 -2.01
C ILE A 185 -5.62 12.83 -0.62
N PRO A 186 -5.14 12.25 0.49
CA PRO A 186 -5.49 12.77 1.82
C PRO A 186 -5.01 14.21 2.03
N ALA A 187 -3.84 14.59 1.48
CA ALA A 187 -3.36 15.99 1.55
C ALA A 187 -4.30 16.97 0.82
N LEU A 188 -4.79 16.62 -0.37
CA LEU A 188 -5.72 17.44 -1.14
C LEU A 188 -7.09 17.53 -0.47
N ILE A 189 -7.63 16.40 0.00
CA ILE A 189 -8.90 16.37 0.72
C ILE A 189 -8.83 17.26 1.96
N LYS A 190 -7.77 17.10 2.76
CA LYS A 190 -7.56 17.94 3.95
C LYS A 190 -7.57 19.42 3.58
N LYS A 191 -6.76 19.84 2.61
CA LYS A 191 -6.67 21.24 2.17
C LYS A 191 -8.01 21.78 1.72
N CYS A 192 -8.77 21.03 0.93
CA CYS A 192 -10.07 21.47 0.44
C CYS A 192 -11.10 21.57 1.55
N VAL A 193 -11.18 20.57 2.45
CA VAL A 193 -12.17 20.57 3.54
C VAL A 193 -11.85 21.67 4.56
N ASP A 194 -10.58 21.84 4.92
CA ASP A 194 -10.16 22.90 5.83
C ASP A 194 -10.41 24.30 5.25
N ALA A 195 -10.14 24.50 3.95
CA ALA A 195 -10.38 25.75 3.27
C ALA A 195 -11.89 26.10 3.14
N VAL A 196 -12.75 25.08 2.98
CA VAL A 196 -14.22 25.30 3.01
C VAL A 196 -14.67 25.78 4.40
N GLU A 197 -14.16 25.17 5.46
CA GLU A 197 -14.51 25.55 6.84
C GLU A 197 -13.97 26.93 7.23
N ALA A 198 -12.76 27.27 6.76
CA ALA A 198 -12.12 28.58 7.00
C ALA A 198 -12.63 29.69 6.06
N ALA A 199 -13.46 29.38 5.07
CA ALA A 199 -13.85 30.26 3.98
C ALA A 199 -12.65 30.87 3.22
N ASP A 200 -11.59 30.08 3.04
CA ASP A 200 -10.39 30.51 2.31
C ASP A 200 -10.67 30.67 0.81
N ASP A 201 -10.03 31.63 0.16
CA ASP A 201 -10.18 31.89 -1.26
C ASP A 201 -9.27 31.02 -2.15
N HIS A 202 -8.32 30.31 -1.57
CA HIS A 202 -7.42 29.43 -2.32
C HIS A 202 -6.81 28.32 -1.46
N ILE A 203 -6.36 27.26 -2.15
CA ILE A 203 -5.48 26.22 -1.61
C ILE A 203 -4.16 26.21 -2.38
N THR A 204 -3.05 25.86 -1.72
CA THR A 204 -1.74 25.69 -2.39
C THR A 204 -1.40 24.22 -2.52
N CYS A 205 -1.15 23.78 -3.77
CA CYS A 205 -0.74 22.43 -4.12
C CYS A 205 0.72 22.39 -4.57
N TRP A 206 1.43 21.33 -4.23
CA TRP A 206 2.84 21.17 -4.58
C TRP A 206 3.01 20.74 -6.03
N GLY A 207 4.12 21.17 -6.66
CA GLY A 207 4.50 20.80 -8.01
C GLY A 207 3.76 21.56 -9.08
N THR A 208 3.75 21.01 -10.29
CA THR A 208 3.09 21.60 -11.48
C THR A 208 1.67 21.07 -11.70
N GLY A 209 1.31 19.95 -11.06
CA GLY A 209 0.07 19.23 -11.31
C GLY A 209 0.04 18.45 -12.64
N ALA A 210 1.12 18.48 -13.44
CA ALA A 210 1.18 17.85 -14.76
C ALA A 210 1.39 16.34 -14.71
N VAL A 211 2.02 15.83 -13.66
CA VAL A 211 2.30 14.39 -13.48
C VAL A 211 1.02 13.59 -13.25
N SER A 212 1.05 12.31 -13.62
CA SER A 212 -0.09 11.41 -13.43
C SER A 212 0.20 10.27 -12.47
N ARG A 213 -0.85 9.82 -11.78
CA ARG A 213 -0.80 8.70 -10.83
C ARG A 213 -2.02 7.82 -11.01
N GLU A 214 -1.81 6.55 -10.74
CA GLU A 214 -2.88 5.61 -10.54
C GLU A 214 -3.17 5.48 -9.04
N PHE A 215 -4.46 5.34 -8.71
CA PHE A 215 -4.95 5.19 -7.35
C PHE A 215 -5.93 4.04 -7.26
N LEU A 216 -5.75 3.19 -6.26
CA LEU A 216 -6.61 2.06 -5.96
C LEU A 216 -7.31 2.27 -4.62
N TYR A 217 -8.62 2.09 -4.58
CA TYR A 217 -9.37 2.15 -3.35
C TYR A 217 -8.95 1.02 -2.40
N VAL A 218 -8.76 1.35 -1.14
CA VAL A 218 -8.12 0.45 -0.16
C VAL A 218 -8.88 -0.85 0.06
N ALA A 219 -10.21 -0.84 0.01
CA ALA A 219 -11.00 -2.07 0.15
C ALA A 219 -10.82 -3.01 -1.05
N ASP A 220 -10.69 -2.46 -2.28
CA ASP A 220 -10.38 -3.25 -3.47
C ASP A 220 -8.95 -3.82 -3.38
N ALA A 221 -7.99 -3.05 -2.86
CA ALA A 221 -6.63 -3.54 -2.64
C ALA A 221 -6.60 -4.72 -1.66
N ALA A 222 -7.34 -4.62 -0.56
CA ALA A 222 -7.46 -5.69 0.42
C ALA A 222 -8.05 -6.95 -0.22
N GLU A 223 -9.13 -6.82 -1.01
CA GLU A 223 -9.72 -7.94 -1.74
C GLU A 223 -8.73 -8.58 -2.72
N GLY A 224 -7.96 -7.77 -3.48
CA GLY A 224 -6.93 -8.28 -4.38
C GLY A 224 -5.84 -9.07 -3.65
N ILE A 225 -5.41 -8.61 -2.46
CA ILE A 225 -4.45 -9.33 -1.61
C ILE A 225 -5.03 -10.67 -1.14
N LEU A 226 -6.30 -10.71 -0.73
CA LEU A 226 -6.95 -11.94 -0.27
C LEU A 226 -7.16 -12.94 -1.40
N LEU A 227 -7.61 -12.51 -2.57
CA LEU A 227 -7.74 -13.36 -3.76
C LEU A 227 -6.37 -13.94 -4.16
N ALA A 228 -5.32 -13.15 -4.16
CA ALA A 228 -3.96 -13.64 -4.42
C ALA A 228 -3.48 -14.61 -3.32
N THR A 229 -3.81 -14.34 -2.06
CA THR A 229 -3.47 -15.23 -0.94
C THR A 229 -4.10 -16.60 -1.13
N GLU A 230 -5.34 -16.65 -1.57
CA GLU A 230 -6.08 -17.90 -1.76
C GLU A 230 -5.69 -18.64 -3.06
N HIS A 231 -5.61 -17.93 -4.18
CA HIS A 231 -5.56 -18.56 -5.50
C HIS A 231 -4.20 -18.53 -6.19
N TYR A 232 -3.26 -17.66 -5.76
CA TYR A 232 -1.98 -17.52 -6.44
C TYR A 232 -0.83 -18.16 -5.66
N ASN A 233 -0.10 -19.07 -6.32
CA ASN A 233 1.07 -19.76 -5.77
C ASN A 233 2.30 -19.64 -6.68
N GLY A 234 2.32 -18.65 -7.58
CA GLY A 234 3.42 -18.44 -8.52
C GLY A 234 4.63 -17.71 -7.92
N ALA A 235 5.76 -17.76 -8.63
CA ALA A 235 6.99 -17.04 -8.29
C ALA A 235 7.02 -15.61 -8.84
N GLU A 236 6.20 -15.33 -9.85
CA GLU A 236 6.19 -14.05 -10.54
C GLU A 236 5.56 -12.96 -9.67
N PRO A 237 6.11 -11.74 -9.67
CA PRO A 237 5.45 -10.61 -9.01
C PRO A 237 4.13 -10.28 -9.73
N VAL A 238 3.16 -9.75 -9.00
CA VAL A 238 1.85 -9.37 -9.56
C VAL A 238 1.46 -7.96 -9.12
N ASN A 239 1.16 -7.11 -10.10
CA ASN A 239 0.64 -5.76 -9.89
C ASN A 239 -0.80 -5.80 -9.37
N ILE A 240 -1.10 -4.97 -8.38
CA ILE A 240 -2.45 -4.76 -7.83
C ILE A 240 -2.84 -3.30 -8.05
N GLY A 241 -3.71 -3.05 -9.00
CA GLY A 241 -4.09 -1.71 -9.44
C GLY A 241 -5.43 -1.68 -10.18
N VAL A 242 -5.72 -0.56 -10.82
CA VAL A 242 -6.92 -0.33 -11.65
C VAL A 242 -6.61 -0.24 -13.14
N GLY A 243 -5.32 -0.02 -13.51
CA GLY A 243 -4.88 0.16 -14.90
C GLY A 243 -5.21 1.52 -15.52
N HIS A 244 -5.56 2.51 -14.72
CA HIS A 244 -5.90 3.87 -15.16
C HIS A 244 -5.22 4.93 -14.31
N GLU A 245 -4.63 5.94 -14.96
CA GLU A 245 -3.98 7.07 -14.30
C GLU A 245 -4.79 8.37 -14.44
N ILE A 246 -4.61 9.29 -13.50
CA ILE A 246 -5.19 10.65 -13.52
C ILE A 246 -4.09 11.67 -13.29
N ARG A 247 -4.13 12.80 -13.98
CA ARG A 247 -3.20 13.92 -13.72
C ARG A 247 -3.53 14.53 -12.36
N ILE A 248 -2.49 14.96 -11.65
CA ILE A 248 -2.67 15.54 -10.30
C ILE A 248 -3.54 16.81 -10.34
N LYS A 249 -3.46 17.60 -11.41
CA LYS A 249 -4.36 18.76 -11.55
C LYS A 249 -5.84 18.34 -11.70
N ASP A 250 -6.13 17.31 -12.49
CA ASP A 250 -7.49 16.83 -12.71
C ASP A 250 -8.04 16.18 -11.41
N LEU A 251 -7.17 15.51 -10.66
CA LEU A 251 -7.48 15.01 -9.32
C LEU A 251 -7.83 16.14 -8.36
N ALA A 252 -7.02 17.20 -8.33
CA ALA A 252 -7.28 18.37 -7.47
C ALA A 252 -8.61 19.04 -7.80
N GLU A 253 -8.91 19.26 -9.09
CA GLU A 253 -10.19 19.80 -9.55
C GLU A 253 -11.38 18.88 -9.15
N LYS A 254 -11.20 17.55 -9.25
CA LYS A 254 -12.22 16.59 -8.83
C LYS A 254 -12.47 16.65 -7.31
N ILE A 255 -11.41 16.71 -6.51
CA ILE A 255 -11.53 16.80 -5.05
C ILE A 255 -12.14 18.14 -4.63
N THR A 256 -11.77 19.28 -5.26
CA THR A 256 -12.40 20.57 -4.97
C THR A 256 -13.90 20.53 -5.22
N LYS A 257 -14.33 19.95 -6.35
CA LYS A 257 -15.75 19.79 -6.68
C LYS A 257 -16.49 18.92 -5.67
N LEU A 258 -15.91 17.76 -5.30
CA LEU A 258 -16.53 16.81 -4.37
C LEU A 258 -16.56 17.35 -2.93
N SER A 259 -15.57 18.14 -2.55
CA SER A 259 -15.52 18.78 -1.22
C SER A 259 -16.32 20.07 -1.11
N GLY A 260 -16.88 20.58 -2.22
CA GLY A 260 -17.62 21.86 -2.25
C GLY A 260 -16.71 23.09 -2.11
N PHE A 261 -15.39 22.95 -2.31
CA PHE A 261 -14.48 24.09 -2.34
C PHE A 261 -14.63 24.87 -3.65
N THR A 262 -14.89 26.15 -3.56
CA THR A 262 -15.12 27.05 -4.70
C THR A 262 -14.00 28.06 -4.96
N GLY A 263 -12.96 28.04 -4.13
CA GLY A 263 -11.78 28.89 -4.25
C GLY A 263 -10.82 28.44 -5.36
N ARG A 264 -9.67 29.09 -5.44
CA ARG A 264 -8.66 28.85 -6.49
C ARG A 264 -7.63 27.82 -6.06
N ILE A 265 -7.13 27.02 -7.01
CA ILE A 265 -5.95 26.16 -6.82
C ILE A 265 -4.71 26.95 -7.26
N ARG A 266 -3.74 27.12 -6.36
CA ARG A 266 -2.41 27.68 -6.64
C ARG A 266 -1.39 26.54 -6.65
N TRP A 267 -0.52 26.49 -7.66
CA TRP A 267 0.54 25.50 -7.78
C TRP A 267 1.87 26.11 -7.33
N ASP A 268 2.63 25.35 -6.53
CA ASP A 268 3.99 25.71 -6.11
C ASP A 268 5.01 24.83 -6.86
N PRO A 269 5.55 25.29 -8.01
CA PRO A 269 6.50 24.53 -8.80
C PRO A 269 7.89 24.40 -8.17
N SER A 270 8.16 25.08 -7.05
CA SER A 270 9.40 24.88 -6.28
C SER A 270 9.45 23.53 -5.58
N LYS A 271 8.31 22.84 -5.46
CA LYS A 271 8.20 21.51 -4.87
C LYS A 271 8.28 20.43 -5.95
N PRO A 272 8.85 19.26 -5.62
CA PRO A 272 9.07 18.19 -6.60
C PRO A 272 7.75 17.56 -7.08
N ASP A 273 7.68 17.25 -8.37
CA ASP A 273 6.60 16.46 -8.97
C ASP A 273 6.80 14.93 -8.78
N GLY A 274 8.04 14.49 -8.59
CA GLY A 274 8.39 13.07 -8.53
C GLY A 274 8.39 12.40 -9.91
N GLN A 275 8.08 11.09 -9.97
CA GLN A 275 8.04 10.32 -11.21
C GLN A 275 6.98 10.90 -12.18
N PRO A 276 7.28 11.07 -13.50
CA PRO A 276 6.37 11.71 -14.45
C PRO A 276 5.02 11.02 -14.59
N ARG A 277 5.02 9.69 -14.80
CA ARG A 277 3.80 8.88 -14.96
C ARG A 277 3.89 7.62 -14.11
N ARG A 278 2.73 7.13 -13.68
CA ARG A 278 2.63 5.88 -12.91
C ARG A 278 1.27 5.25 -13.15
N CYS A 279 1.27 4.14 -13.90
CA CYS A 279 0.11 3.33 -14.21
C CYS A 279 0.56 1.87 -14.40
N LEU A 280 -0.12 0.92 -13.77
CA LEU A 280 0.24 -0.50 -13.80
C LEU A 280 -0.48 -1.24 -14.93
N ASP A 281 0.18 -2.22 -15.51
CA ASP A 281 -0.49 -3.32 -16.20
C ASP A 281 -1.06 -4.28 -15.14
N VAL A 282 -2.36 -4.53 -15.19
CA VAL A 282 -3.08 -5.35 -14.19
C VAL A 282 -3.53 -6.70 -14.77
N SER A 283 -3.03 -7.06 -15.94
CA SER A 283 -3.43 -8.27 -16.67
C SER A 283 -3.13 -9.56 -15.90
N ARG A 284 -1.99 -9.61 -15.16
CA ARG A 284 -1.63 -10.77 -14.34
C ARG A 284 -2.60 -10.99 -13.18
N ALA A 285 -3.00 -9.95 -12.47
CA ALA A 285 -3.94 -10.06 -11.36
C ALA A 285 -5.29 -10.63 -11.83
N ARG A 286 -5.77 -10.15 -12.99
CA ARG A 286 -6.99 -10.68 -13.63
C ARG A 286 -6.82 -12.14 -14.04
N ALA A 287 -5.70 -12.48 -14.70
CA ALA A 287 -5.46 -13.81 -15.24
C ALA A 287 -5.23 -14.89 -14.16
N TYR A 288 -4.49 -14.54 -13.09
CA TYR A 288 -4.03 -15.52 -12.11
C TYR A 288 -5.01 -15.76 -10.97
N PHE A 289 -5.78 -14.75 -10.57
CA PHE A 289 -6.72 -14.87 -9.45
C PHE A 289 -8.00 -14.02 -9.60
N GLY A 290 -8.31 -13.58 -10.83
CA GLY A 290 -9.59 -12.94 -11.15
C GLY A 290 -9.80 -11.57 -10.51
N PHE A 291 -8.74 -10.87 -10.10
CA PHE A 291 -8.88 -9.57 -9.47
C PHE A 291 -9.19 -8.47 -10.48
N GLU A 292 -10.23 -7.70 -10.18
CA GLU A 292 -10.58 -6.43 -10.82
C GLU A 292 -11.08 -5.46 -9.75
N ALA A 293 -10.57 -4.22 -9.76
CA ALA A 293 -11.07 -3.17 -8.88
C ALA A 293 -12.53 -2.85 -9.21
N ARG A 294 -13.38 -2.74 -8.21
CA ARG A 294 -14.84 -2.56 -8.37
C ARG A 294 -15.33 -1.19 -7.97
N THR A 295 -14.62 -0.51 -7.05
CA THR A 295 -15.01 0.80 -6.55
C THR A 295 -14.68 1.87 -7.58
N SER A 296 -15.68 2.62 -8.05
CA SER A 296 -15.43 3.74 -8.93
C SER A 296 -14.62 4.82 -8.22
N PHE A 297 -13.75 5.53 -8.96
CA PHE A 297 -12.87 6.54 -8.37
C PHE A 297 -13.65 7.66 -7.66
N ASP A 298 -14.78 8.11 -8.26
CA ASP A 298 -15.64 9.13 -7.67
C ASP A 298 -16.30 8.67 -6.37
N GLU A 299 -16.73 7.42 -6.31
CA GLU A 299 -17.32 6.84 -5.10
C GLU A 299 -16.28 6.71 -3.98
N GLY A 300 -15.10 6.17 -4.28
CA GLY A 300 -14.02 6.07 -3.30
C GLY A 300 -13.59 7.43 -2.75
N LEU A 301 -13.53 8.47 -3.60
CA LEU A 301 -13.24 9.83 -3.16
C LEU A 301 -14.33 10.40 -2.25
N ARG A 302 -15.63 10.22 -2.59
CA ARG A 302 -16.76 10.67 -1.73
C ARG A 302 -16.67 10.00 -0.36
N GLN A 303 -16.53 8.69 -0.31
CA GLN A 303 -16.42 7.96 0.95
C GLN A 303 -15.23 8.45 1.80
N THR A 304 -14.08 8.74 1.16
CA THR A 304 -12.90 9.25 1.84
C THR A 304 -13.11 10.67 2.40
N ILE A 305 -13.74 11.54 1.62
CA ILE A 305 -14.07 12.92 2.04
C ILE A 305 -15.06 12.91 3.20
N ASP A 306 -16.12 12.11 3.11
CA ASP A 306 -17.16 12.02 4.12
C ASP A 306 -16.62 11.44 5.43
N TRP A 307 -15.77 10.41 5.33
CA TRP A 307 -15.06 9.87 6.49
C TRP A 307 -14.18 10.93 7.15
N TYR A 308 -13.37 11.67 6.37
CA TYR A 308 -12.49 12.70 6.91
C TYR A 308 -13.28 13.80 7.65
N ARG A 309 -14.41 14.23 7.09
CA ARG A 309 -15.31 15.20 7.75
C ARG A 309 -15.88 14.68 9.05
N THR A 310 -16.23 13.41 9.10
CA THR A 310 -16.84 12.77 10.29
C THR A 310 -15.80 12.52 11.37
N ALA A 311 -14.63 11.99 11.02
CA ALA A 311 -13.56 11.63 11.95
C ALA A 311 -12.96 12.85 12.69
N ARG A 312 -13.09 14.06 12.13
CA ARG A 312 -12.61 15.32 12.75
C ARG A 312 -13.60 15.91 13.76
N ARG A 313 -14.87 15.54 13.70
CA ARG A 313 -15.85 16.05 14.64
C ARG A 313 -15.59 15.41 16.01
N PRO A 314 -15.39 16.21 17.09
CA PRO A 314 -15.35 15.63 18.42
C PRO A 314 -16.63 14.82 18.63
N ALA A 315 -16.50 13.65 19.26
CA ALA A 315 -17.67 12.87 19.66
C ALA A 315 -18.64 13.83 20.37
N ARG A 316 -19.87 13.94 19.87
CA ARG A 316 -20.89 14.72 20.57
C ARG A 316 -21.03 14.08 21.95
N ALA A 317 -20.66 14.87 23.00
CA ALA A 317 -20.82 14.50 24.38
C ALA A 317 -22.30 14.24 24.72
#